data_672558218159b50054729d7a3c3a9d6b
#
_entry.id   672558218159b50054729d7a3c3a9d6b
#
_cell.length_a   1.000
_cell.length_b   1.000
_cell.length_c   1.000
_cell.angle_alpha   90.00
_cell.angle_beta   90.00
_cell.angle_gamma   90.00
#
_symmetry.space_group_name_H-M   'P 1'
#
loop_
_entity.id
_entity.type
_entity.pdbx_description
1 polymer ?
#
loop_
_entity_poly.entity_id
_entity_poly.type
_entity_poly.pdbx_seq_one_letter_code
_entity_poly.pdbx_strand_id
1 'polypeptide(L)'
;MLLEVNGLTKNFGGLSAVSNVSMKVNKGELIGLIGPNGAGKTTFFNLLTGVYEPTEGTVSLEVDGQLKNLNGLPPYKRTSLGMARTFQNIRLFKDLSVLENVMIAMHAHSSDSLFSTLFRTKKYYDTEAKMREE
;
A
#
# COMPACT_ATOMS: atom_id res chain seq x y z
N MET A 1 11.82 11.21 -9.21
CA MET A 1 10.60 10.49 -9.60
C MET A 1 10.24 9.56 -8.46
N LEU A 2 8.96 9.51 -8.03
CA LEU A 2 8.51 8.68 -6.91
C LEU A 2 7.80 7.41 -7.39
N LEU A 3 6.90 7.56 -8.36
CA LEU A 3 6.12 6.47 -8.93
C LEU A 3 6.17 6.55 -10.45
N GLU A 4 6.33 5.42 -11.10
CA GLU A 4 6.25 5.28 -12.55
C GLU A 4 5.28 4.15 -12.91
N VAL A 5 4.38 4.47 -13.81
CA VAL A 5 3.41 3.53 -14.40
C VAL A 5 3.63 3.54 -15.90
N ASN A 6 3.86 2.38 -16.50
CA ASN A 6 4.12 2.24 -17.93
C ASN A 6 3.14 1.24 -18.54
N GLY A 7 2.32 1.71 -19.50
CA GLY A 7 1.44 0.87 -20.33
C GLY A 7 0.44 0.02 -19.53
N LEU A 8 0.00 0.51 -18.35
CA LEU A 8 -0.79 -0.28 -17.43
C LEU A 8 -2.15 -0.64 -18.03
N THR A 9 -2.43 -1.93 -18.14
CA THR A 9 -3.65 -2.47 -18.71
C THR A 9 -4.27 -3.51 -17.80
N LYS A 10 -5.59 -3.50 -17.66
CA LYS A 10 -6.35 -4.53 -16.95
C LYS A 10 -7.58 -4.96 -17.72
N ASN A 11 -7.60 -6.22 -18.10
CA ASN A 11 -8.73 -6.88 -18.70
C ASN A 11 -9.40 -7.83 -17.71
N PHE A 12 -10.72 -7.85 -17.68
CA PHE A 12 -11.55 -8.83 -16.99
C PHE A 12 -12.36 -9.59 -18.05
N GLY A 13 -11.85 -10.74 -18.47
CA GLY A 13 -12.39 -11.43 -19.63
C GLY A 13 -12.36 -10.54 -20.88
N GLY A 14 -13.51 -10.30 -21.50
CA GLY A 14 -13.62 -9.43 -22.68
C GLY A 14 -13.72 -7.92 -22.40
N LEU A 15 -13.75 -7.52 -21.11
CA LEU A 15 -13.86 -6.12 -20.73
C LEU A 15 -12.49 -5.53 -20.38
N SER A 16 -12.07 -4.49 -21.11
CA SER A 16 -10.89 -3.70 -20.74
C SER A 16 -11.31 -2.58 -19.78
N ALA A 17 -10.93 -2.72 -18.51
CA ALA A 17 -11.27 -1.75 -17.45
C ALA A 17 -10.23 -0.63 -17.33
N VAL A 18 -8.98 -0.89 -17.69
CA VAL A 18 -7.89 0.10 -17.79
C VAL A 18 -7.09 -0.30 -19.03
N SER A 19 -6.77 0.65 -19.91
CA SER A 19 -6.09 0.37 -21.16
C SER A 19 -4.92 1.33 -21.36
N ASN A 20 -3.71 0.77 -21.41
CA ASN A 20 -2.45 1.43 -21.76
C ASN A 20 -2.19 2.77 -21.04
N VAL A 21 -2.43 2.80 -19.73
CA VAL A 21 -2.24 4.03 -18.93
C VAL A 21 -0.79 4.15 -18.51
N SER A 22 -0.18 5.30 -18.82
CA SER A 22 1.18 5.64 -18.37
C SER A 22 1.15 6.96 -17.63
N MET A 23 1.87 7.03 -16.49
CA MET A 23 2.02 8.25 -15.70
C MET A 23 3.29 8.22 -14.86
N LYS A 24 3.76 9.40 -14.51
CA LYS A 24 4.89 9.60 -13.59
C LYS A 24 4.47 10.55 -12.50
N VAL A 25 4.88 10.26 -11.27
CA VAL A 25 4.64 11.08 -10.09
C VAL A 25 5.98 11.41 -9.45
N ASN A 26 6.24 12.68 -9.16
CA ASN A 26 7.43 13.09 -8.45
C ASN A 26 7.14 13.26 -6.95
N LYS A 27 8.18 13.30 -6.13
CA LYS A 27 8.05 13.58 -4.70
C LYS A 27 7.41 14.97 -4.49
N GLY A 28 6.42 15.04 -3.60
CA GLY A 28 5.71 16.27 -3.29
C GLY A 28 4.59 16.63 -4.28
N GLU A 29 4.37 15.86 -5.33
CA GLU A 29 3.25 16.11 -6.25
C GLU A 29 1.92 15.60 -5.69
N LEU A 30 0.86 16.38 -5.91
CA LEU A 30 -0.53 16.00 -5.73
C LEU A 30 -1.17 15.80 -7.10
N ILE A 31 -1.60 14.57 -7.39
CA ILE A 31 -2.23 14.23 -8.68
C ILE A 31 -3.69 13.85 -8.46
N GLY A 32 -4.59 14.47 -9.23
CA GLY A 32 -6.01 14.14 -9.28
C GLY A 32 -6.34 13.22 -10.44
N LEU A 33 -6.95 12.06 -10.16
CA LEU A 33 -7.52 11.18 -11.19
C LEU A 33 -9.02 11.45 -11.31
N ILE A 34 -9.45 12.08 -12.39
CA ILE A 34 -10.85 12.46 -12.64
C ILE A 34 -11.43 11.69 -13.82
N GLY A 35 -12.73 11.51 -13.79
CA GLY A 35 -13.50 10.83 -14.86
C GLY A 35 -14.87 10.36 -14.35
N PRO A 36 -15.78 10.00 -15.25
CA PRO A 36 -17.12 9.54 -14.91
C PRO A 36 -17.10 8.21 -14.12
N ASN A 37 -18.28 7.83 -13.60
CA ASN A 37 -18.43 6.49 -13.00
C ASN A 37 -18.22 5.42 -14.07
N GLY A 38 -17.51 4.36 -13.71
CA GLY A 38 -17.13 3.30 -14.66
C GLY A 38 -15.85 3.57 -15.47
N ALA A 39 -15.23 4.76 -15.39
CA ALA A 39 -14.00 5.08 -16.12
C ALA A 39 -12.73 4.34 -15.65
N GLY A 40 -12.85 3.31 -14.83
CA GLY A 40 -11.71 2.50 -14.39
C GLY A 40 -10.87 3.07 -13.24
N LYS A 41 -11.24 4.23 -12.64
CA LYS A 41 -10.47 4.88 -11.58
C LYS A 41 -10.17 3.93 -10.40
N THR A 42 -11.18 3.27 -9.87
CA THR A 42 -11.01 2.32 -8.77
C THR A 42 -10.15 1.12 -9.18
N THR A 43 -10.31 0.63 -10.40
CA THR A 43 -9.48 -0.45 -10.95
C THR A 43 -8.02 -0.01 -11.04
N PHE A 44 -7.77 1.22 -11.50
CA PHE A 44 -6.42 1.78 -11.56
C PHE A 44 -5.78 1.87 -10.17
N PHE A 45 -6.48 2.38 -9.16
CA PHE A 45 -5.99 2.37 -7.78
C PHE A 45 -5.76 0.95 -7.23
N ASN A 46 -6.61 -0.02 -7.59
CA ASN A 46 -6.43 -1.41 -7.19
C ASN A 46 -5.18 -2.04 -7.84
N LEU A 47 -4.83 -1.64 -9.05
CA LEU A 47 -3.58 -2.05 -9.72
C LEU A 47 -2.36 -1.44 -9.03
N LEU A 48 -2.39 -0.14 -8.72
CA LEU A 48 -1.29 0.51 -8.01
C LEU A 48 -1.02 -0.15 -6.66
N THR A 49 -2.07 -0.46 -5.92
CA THR A 49 -1.97 -1.00 -4.55
C THR A 49 -1.84 -2.52 -4.47
N GLY A 50 -1.84 -3.23 -5.61
CA GLY A 50 -1.65 -4.68 -5.66
C GLY A 50 -2.86 -5.52 -5.27
N VAL A 51 -4.05 -4.91 -5.21
CA VAL A 51 -5.32 -5.64 -5.05
C VAL A 51 -5.63 -6.43 -6.33
N TYR A 52 -5.28 -5.85 -7.50
CA TYR A 52 -5.30 -6.54 -8.78
C TYR A 52 -3.93 -6.56 -9.40
N GLU A 53 -3.59 -7.65 -10.08
CA GLU A 53 -2.43 -7.71 -10.95
C GLU A 53 -2.79 -7.16 -12.34
N PRO A 54 -1.89 -6.39 -12.96
CA PRO A 54 -2.09 -5.93 -14.33
C PRO A 54 -2.05 -7.10 -15.32
N THR A 55 -2.80 -6.95 -16.40
CA THR A 55 -2.70 -7.86 -17.56
C THR A 55 -1.45 -7.53 -18.36
N GLU A 56 -1.15 -6.22 -18.50
CA GLU A 56 0.04 -5.71 -19.17
C GLU A 56 0.54 -4.46 -18.46
N GLY A 57 1.80 -4.11 -18.71
CA GLY A 57 2.44 -2.93 -18.17
C GLY A 57 3.04 -3.13 -16.78
N THR A 58 3.60 -2.07 -16.23
CA THR A 58 4.35 -2.11 -14.97
C THR A 58 4.02 -0.94 -14.07
N VAL A 59 4.13 -1.21 -12.76
CA VAL A 59 4.10 -0.20 -11.70
C VAL A 59 5.42 -0.27 -10.96
N SER A 60 6.13 0.84 -10.85
CA SER A 60 7.42 0.93 -10.15
C SER A 60 7.41 2.07 -9.15
N LEU A 61 7.95 1.83 -7.96
CA LEU A 61 8.08 2.80 -6.87
C LEU A 61 9.56 3.05 -6.59
N GLU A 62 9.94 4.31 -6.34
CA GLU A 62 11.27 4.64 -5.87
C GLU A 62 11.41 4.24 -4.40
N VAL A 63 12.37 3.37 -4.13
CA VAL A 63 12.75 2.91 -2.81
C VAL A 63 14.28 3.00 -2.70
N ASP A 64 14.79 3.75 -1.74
CA ASP A 64 16.23 3.95 -1.51
C ASP A 64 16.98 4.46 -2.77
N GLY A 65 16.36 5.37 -3.52
CA GLY A 65 16.94 5.96 -4.73
C GLY A 65 16.86 5.10 -5.99
N GLN A 66 16.23 3.92 -5.91
CA GLN A 66 16.06 3.00 -7.05
C GLN A 66 14.60 2.73 -7.33
N LEU A 67 14.24 2.62 -8.62
CA LEU A 67 12.92 2.17 -9.04
C LEU A 67 12.79 0.66 -8.88
N LYS A 68 11.91 0.23 -7.99
CA LYS A 68 11.55 -1.17 -7.78
C LYS A 68 10.21 -1.48 -8.46
N ASN A 69 10.18 -2.50 -9.30
CA ASN A 69 8.95 -3.01 -9.87
C ASN A 69 8.09 -3.65 -8.78
N LEU A 70 6.81 -3.26 -8.73
CA LEU A 70 5.83 -3.74 -7.75
C LEU A 70 4.95 -4.88 -8.26
N ASN A 71 5.01 -5.23 -9.56
CA ASN A 71 4.20 -6.32 -10.10
C ASN A 71 4.48 -7.63 -9.36
N GLY A 72 3.42 -8.39 -9.06
CA GLY A 72 3.51 -9.62 -8.28
C GLY A 72 3.67 -9.43 -6.76
N LEU A 73 3.85 -8.19 -6.29
CA LEU A 73 3.91 -7.92 -4.86
C LEU A 73 2.52 -7.73 -4.26
N PRO A 74 2.15 -8.47 -3.22
CA PRO A 74 0.87 -8.31 -2.54
C PRO A 74 0.78 -6.95 -1.81
N PRO A 75 -0.44 -6.45 -1.49
CA PRO A 75 -0.66 -5.14 -0.90
C PRO A 75 0.20 -4.84 0.33
N TYR A 76 0.34 -5.78 1.26
CA TYR A 76 1.11 -5.58 2.49
C TYR A 76 2.60 -5.33 2.22
N LYS A 77 3.18 -5.97 1.18
CA LYS A 77 4.56 -5.70 0.77
C LYS A 77 4.72 -4.34 0.11
N ARG A 78 3.73 -3.89 -0.67
CA ARG A 78 3.74 -2.53 -1.24
C ARG A 78 3.63 -1.48 -0.14
N THR A 79 2.83 -1.74 0.91
CA THR A 79 2.73 -0.87 2.08
C THR A 79 4.05 -0.77 2.83
N SER A 80 4.76 -1.87 3.05
CA SER A 80 6.09 -1.84 3.69
C SER A 80 7.16 -1.11 2.88
N LEU A 81 6.95 -0.92 1.56
CA LEU A 81 7.79 -0.10 0.70
C LEU A 81 7.39 1.40 0.68
N GLY A 82 6.37 1.79 1.46
CA GLY A 82 5.93 3.18 1.60
C GLY A 82 4.69 3.57 0.79
N MET A 83 4.02 2.61 0.11
CA MET A 83 2.79 2.88 -0.62
C MET A 83 1.56 2.67 0.27
N ALA A 84 1.02 3.73 0.85
CA ALA A 84 -0.20 3.67 1.67
C ALA A 84 -1.45 3.99 0.85
N ARG A 85 -2.60 3.48 1.30
CA ARG A 85 -3.92 3.78 0.74
C ARG A 85 -4.94 3.98 1.86
N THR A 86 -5.75 5.02 1.74
CA THR A 86 -6.96 5.17 2.54
C THR A 86 -8.10 4.38 1.91
N PHE A 87 -8.81 3.58 2.70
CA PHE A 87 -9.94 2.80 2.23
C PHE A 87 -11.25 3.50 2.57
N GLN A 88 -12.20 3.43 1.66
CA GLN A 88 -13.54 4.04 1.82
C GLN A 88 -14.33 3.41 2.98
N ASN A 89 -14.18 2.09 3.18
CA ASN A 89 -14.78 1.34 4.28
C ASN A 89 -13.67 0.83 5.21
N ILE A 90 -13.42 1.55 6.29
CA ILE A 90 -12.46 1.14 7.31
C ILE A 90 -13.11 0.07 8.17
N ARG A 91 -12.46 -1.09 8.29
CA ARG A 91 -12.85 -2.15 9.21
C ARG A 91 -11.93 -2.10 10.43
N LEU A 92 -12.43 -1.53 11.51
CA LEU A 92 -11.77 -1.55 12.81
C LEU A 92 -12.11 -2.83 13.56
N PHE A 93 -11.23 -3.25 14.45
CA PHE A 93 -11.51 -4.27 15.45
C PHE A 93 -12.43 -3.67 16.50
N LYS A 94 -13.72 -4.01 16.45
CA LYS A 94 -14.79 -3.37 17.25
C LYS A 94 -14.66 -3.59 18.74
N ASP A 95 -14.06 -4.71 19.13
CA ASP A 95 -13.87 -5.14 20.51
C ASP A 95 -12.58 -4.55 21.14
N LEU A 96 -11.81 -3.81 20.37
CA LEU A 96 -10.57 -3.16 20.79
C LEU A 96 -10.78 -1.65 20.93
N SER A 97 -10.07 -1.04 21.87
CA SER A 97 -10.01 0.41 22.02
C SER A 97 -9.40 1.10 20.80
N VAL A 98 -9.58 2.42 20.71
CA VAL A 98 -8.95 3.22 19.64
C VAL A 98 -7.43 3.08 19.69
N LEU A 99 -6.83 3.15 20.88
CA LEU A 99 -5.40 2.99 21.08
C LEU A 99 -4.88 1.64 20.55
N GLU A 100 -5.57 0.54 20.88
CA GLU A 100 -5.18 -0.80 20.43
C GLU A 100 -5.27 -0.93 18.90
N ASN A 101 -6.32 -0.35 18.26
CA ASN A 101 -6.42 -0.32 16.81
C ASN A 101 -5.26 0.43 16.15
N VAL A 102 -4.85 1.57 16.72
CA VAL A 102 -3.68 2.34 16.24
C VAL A 102 -2.39 1.55 16.44
N MET A 103 -2.19 0.95 17.61
CA MET A 103 -0.99 0.15 17.91
C MET A 103 -0.84 -1.04 16.96
N ILE A 104 -1.93 -1.72 16.58
CA ILE A 104 -1.91 -2.80 15.58
C ILE A 104 -1.37 -2.28 14.23
N ALA A 105 -1.81 -1.09 13.81
CA ALA A 105 -1.32 -0.50 12.57
C ALA A 105 0.17 -0.15 12.62
N MET A 106 0.67 0.30 13.77
CA MET A 106 2.09 0.62 13.99
C MET A 106 3.00 -0.62 13.99
N HIS A 107 2.47 -1.80 14.36
CA HIS A 107 3.25 -3.05 14.32
C HIS A 107 3.80 -3.40 12.92
N ALA A 108 3.20 -2.91 11.85
CA ALA A 108 3.71 -3.11 10.49
C ALA A 108 5.09 -2.45 10.27
N HIS A 109 5.44 -1.46 11.07
CA HIS A 109 6.71 -0.72 11.01
C HIS A 109 7.68 -1.11 12.14
N SER A 110 7.25 -1.97 13.06
CA SER A 110 8.08 -2.44 14.17
C SER A 110 8.99 -3.58 13.69
N SER A 111 10.26 -3.52 14.07
CA SER A 111 11.27 -4.54 13.74
C SER A 111 11.29 -5.69 14.77
N ASP A 112 10.17 -5.95 15.44
CA ASP A 112 10.12 -6.96 16.48
C ASP A 112 10.18 -8.37 15.88
N SER A 113 11.17 -9.12 16.33
CA SER A 113 11.31 -10.54 16.01
C SER A 113 10.20 -11.34 16.69
N LEU A 114 9.69 -12.39 16.03
CA LEU A 114 8.78 -13.38 16.64
C LEU A 114 9.28 -13.87 18.01
N PHE A 115 10.59 -13.99 18.17
CA PHE A 115 11.23 -14.36 19.44
C PHE A 115 11.04 -13.32 20.55
N SER A 116 11.17 -12.02 20.23
CA SER A 116 10.99 -10.95 21.22
C SER A 116 9.55 -10.84 21.68
N THR A 117 8.60 -11.07 20.77
CA THR A 117 7.17 -11.06 21.06
C THR A 117 6.73 -12.29 21.87
N LEU A 118 7.22 -13.49 21.51
CA LEU A 118 6.86 -14.74 22.17
C LEU A 118 7.38 -14.80 23.62
N PHE A 119 8.61 -14.31 23.86
CA PHE A 119 9.23 -14.33 25.18
C PHE A 119 9.08 -13.03 25.96
N ARG A 120 8.31 -12.06 25.47
CA ARG A 120 8.06 -10.75 26.10
C ARG A 120 9.33 -10.14 26.68
N THR A 121 10.37 -10.05 25.85
CA THR A 121 11.67 -9.50 26.27
C THR A 121 11.57 -8.02 26.63
N LYS A 122 12.56 -7.47 27.33
CA LYS A 122 12.62 -6.03 27.64
C LYS A 122 12.46 -5.16 26.39
N LYS A 123 13.02 -5.59 25.26
CA LYS A 123 12.88 -4.92 23.97
C LYS A 123 11.42 -4.82 23.51
N TYR A 124 10.60 -5.86 23.74
CA TYR A 124 9.17 -5.84 23.45
C TYR A 124 8.45 -4.74 24.24
N TYR A 125 8.69 -4.65 25.56
CA TYR A 125 8.07 -3.63 26.39
C TYR A 125 8.55 -2.21 26.06
N ASP A 126 9.82 -2.02 25.69
CA ASP A 126 10.38 -0.74 25.28
C ASP A 126 9.76 -0.28 23.95
N THR A 127 9.52 -1.18 23.00
CA THR A 127 8.85 -0.88 21.72
C THR A 127 7.37 -0.54 21.95
N GLU A 128 6.68 -1.29 22.80
CA GLU A 128 5.27 -1.03 23.14
C GLU A 128 5.12 0.33 23.86
N ALA A 129 6.03 0.67 24.76
CA ALA A 129 6.03 1.97 25.44
C ALA A 129 6.21 3.13 24.46
N LYS A 130 7.14 3.02 23.51
CA LYS A 130 7.32 4.03 22.45
C LYS A 130 6.09 4.22 21.58
N MET A 131 5.44 3.13 21.16
CA MET A 131 4.22 3.20 20.35
C MET A 131 3.04 3.84 21.08
N ARG A 132 3.06 3.86 22.43
CA ARG A 132 2.03 4.54 23.24
C ARG A 132 2.29 6.04 23.44
N GLU A 133 3.54 6.47 23.27
CA GLU A 133 3.95 7.88 23.41
C GLU A 133 3.80 8.68 22.10
N GLU A 134 3.79 8.01 20.93
CA GLU A 134 3.55 8.59 19.61
C GLU A 134 2.04 8.68 19.30
#